data_06a73de352a3d8ea7447d1e334f4fcef
#
_entry.id   06a73de352a3d8ea7447d1e334f4fcef
#
_cell.length_a   1.000
_cell.length_b   1.000
_cell.length_c   1.000
_cell.angle_alpha   90.00
_cell.angle_beta   90.00
_cell.angle_gamma   90.00
#
_symmetry.space_group_name_H-M   'P 1'
#
loop_
_entity.id
_entity.type
_entity.pdbx_description
1 polymer ?
#
loop_
_entity_poly.entity_id
_entity_poly.type
_entity_poly.pdbx_seq_one_letter_code
_entity_poly.pdbx_strand_id
1 'polypeptide(L)'
;MSLLDRPLVVVVLISALWWACSRHRRPAALGRLSVVAAALAAATVVFDGPHWQLVPWQAVGVAVGLVAAMRWWRPGRSRRAVRVLGRGALGVGLVVGALALLTASVPQLPTPSGPHQVASQIFRWTDSSRPETLTLDPSDHRQVVAQAWYPTDTSRGRRVPYFEAQHRLPSSVAGLPSFMYAAFGEIATHATFDAPISRTQRRWPVLVFSPGLGVPREQYTALCTELASRGYVVVALSAPYESAPTVLAGGRVVGQTVHPDVMGPPPHPELQRLIDIRAADAGFVLDRFAALAIDNRHSPLAGHLDLHHVGIVGHSLGGATAVQVMATDSRFKVGVNLDGKLFGTQPDARLHQPLLWIQSDDPRTPEYTGGRDRLLAGLRGGGDVVTVRGSAHMSFSDAPSYWTATGRTLLGNSAGTGSVALAAMTRTTADAIAAFSAPALGMAATATMPQVLAQHASLRREPLVAAAGV
;
A
#
# COMPACT_ATOMS: atom_id res chain seq x y z
N MET A 1 15.85 11.10 3.32
CA MET A 1 17.07 11.19 4.16
C MET A 1 16.97 12.44 4.99
N SER A 2 17.06 12.30 6.30
CA SER A 2 17.05 13.42 7.25
C SER A 2 18.29 14.32 7.14
N LEU A 3 18.31 15.40 7.90
CA LEU A 3 19.48 16.28 7.99
C LEU A 3 20.73 15.59 8.57
N LEU A 4 20.54 14.53 9.37
CA LEU A 4 21.64 13.79 9.98
C LEU A 4 22.13 12.60 9.13
N ASP A 5 21.29 12.04 8.27
CA ASP A 5 21.61 10.88 7.44
C ASP A 5 22.78 11.14 6.48
N ARG A 6 22.74 12.29 5.81
CA ARG A 6 23.78 12.67 4.84
C ARG A 6 25.16 12.83 5.48
N PRO A 7 25.30 13.59 6.59
CA PRO A 7 26.58 13.65 7.33
C PRO A 7 27.07 12.29 7.79
N LEU A 8 26.19 11.41 8.29
CA LEU A 8 26.58 10.06 8.71
C LEU A 8 27.25 9.29 7.58
N VAL A 9 26.58 9.19 6.42
CA VAL A 9 27.11 8.46 5.25
C VAL A 9 28.46 9.03 4.82
N VAL A 10 28.58 10.35 4.71
CA VAL A 10 29.81 11.02 4.29
C VAL A 10 30.96 10.76 5.28
N VAL A 11 30.73 10.93 6.59
CA VAL A 11 31.77 10.77 7.62
C VAL A 11 32.17 9.31 7.73
N VAL A 12 31.24 8.35 7.64
CA VAL A 12 31.54 6.92 7.65
C VAL A 12 32.35 6.55 6.41
N LEU A 13 31.98 7.05 5.22
CA LEU A 13 32.69 6.79 3.98
C LEU A 13 34.14 7.31 4.02
N ILE A 14 34.32 8.56 4.45
CA ILE A 14 35.65 9.17 4.61
C ILE A 14 36.49 8.38 5.63
N SER A 15 35.91 8.04 6.78
CA SER A 15 36.59 7.27 7.82
C SER A 15 37.02 5.88 7.32
N ALA A 16 36.12 5.20 6.58
CA ALA A 16 36.34 3.88 6.04
C ALA A 16 37.40 3.88 4.92
N LEU A 17 37.32 4.82 3.98
CA LEU A 17 38.33 4.98 2.91
C LEU A 17 39.70 5.32 3.46
N TRP A 18 39.74 6.27 4.40
CA TRP A 18 41.02 6.59 5.05
C TRP A 18 41.59 5.38 5.78
N TRP A 19 40.75 4.60 6.46
CA TRP A 19 41.14 3.38 7.15
C TRP A 19 41.66 2.31 6.19
N ALA A 20 41.08 2.16 5.02
CA ALA A 20 41.51 1.23 3.97
C ALA A 20 42.85 1.64 3.34
N CYS A 21 43.04 2.93 3.08
CA CYS A 21 44.23 3.44 2.38
C CYS A 21 45.46 3.68 3.28
N SER A 22 45.29 3.85 4.60
CA SER A 22 46.41 4.15 5.50
C SER A 22 47.31 2.94 5.76
N ARG A 23 48.54 2.96 5.22
CA ARG A 23 49.53 1.87 5.37
C ARG A 23 50.40 2.02 6.62
N HIS A 24 50.71 3.23 7.06
CA HIS A 24 51.58 3.53 8.20
C HIS A 24 50.98 4.62 9.09
N ARG A 25 51.65 5.00 10.18
CA ARG A 25 51.22 5.95 11.25
C ARG A 25 49.87 6.69 11.00
N ARG A 26 48.87 6.36 11.78
CA ARG A 26 47.53 6.96 11.64
C ARG A 26 47.44 8.25 12.43
N PRO A 27 47.13 9.37 11.79
CA PRO A 27 47.04 10.66 12.48
C PRO A 27 45.88 10.67 13.49
N ALA A 28 46.03 11.44 14.56
CA ALA A 28 44.96 11.66 15.57
C ALA A 28 43.61 12.07 14.96
N ALA A 29 43.66 12.70 13.79
CA ALA A 29 42.47 13.06 13.01
C ALA A 29 41.60 11.86 12.63
N LEU A 30 42.17 10.69 12.35
CA LEU A 30 41.38 9.48 12.05
C LEU A 30 40.60 8.99 13.26
N GLY A 31 41.23 9.05 14.45
CA GLY A 31 40.54 8.75 15.70
C GLY A 31 39.38 9.67 15.97
N ARG A 32 39.55 10.98 15.74
CA ARG A 32 38.45 11.97 15.88
C ARG A 32 37.30 11.73 14.88
N LEU A 33 37.62 11.50 13.62
CA LEU A 33 36.61 11.17 12.60
C LEU A 33 35.83 9.89 12.96
N SER A 34 36.51 8.87 13.49
CA SER A 34 35.85 7.63 13.91
C SER A 34 34.90 7.84 15.10
N VAL A 35 35.23 8.72 16.04
CA VAL A 35 34.37 9.11 17.15
C VAL A 35 33.16 9.90 16.63
N VAL A 36 33.36 10.82 15.68
CA VAL A 36 32.28 11.57 15.03
C VAL A 36 31.34 10.62 14.27
N ALA A 37 31.89 9.63 13.54
CA ALA A 37 31.07 8.63 12.86
C ALA A 37 30.20 7.83 13.83
N ALA A 38 30.74 7.39 14.96
CA ALA A 38 30.01 6.68 15.99
C ALA A 38 28.95 7.56 16.67
N ALA A 39 29.29 8.82 16.95
CA ALA A 39 28.33 9.79 17.52
C ALA A 39 27.18 10.11 16.56
N LEU A 40 27.47 10.30 15.27
CA LEU A 40 26.43 10.48 14.26
C LEU A 40 25.56 9.23 14.10
N ALA A 41 26.16 8.02 14.12
CA ALA A 41 25.40 6.78 14.08
C ALA A 41 24.43 6.64 15.27
N ALA A 42 24.86 7.03 16.47
CA ALA A 42 23.99 7.08 17.65
C ALA A 42 22.91 8.18 17.52
N ALA A 43 23.30 9.36 17.06
CA ALA A 43 22.38 10.49 16.89
C ALA A 43 21.26 10.20 15.89
N THR A 44 21.56 9.58 14.74
CA THR A 44 20.53 9.20 13.75
C THR A 44 19.53 8.22 14.34
N VAL A 45 19.96 7.25 15.15
CA VAL A 45 19.03 6.33 15.82
C VAL A 45 18.13 7.05 16.84
N VAL A 46 18.71 7.99 17.60
CA VAL A 46 17.98 8.69 18.70
C VAL A 46 17.03 9.76 18.18
N PHE A 47 17.44 10.54 17.17
CA PHE A 47 16.68 11.72 16.72
C PHE A 47 15.84 11.45 15.48
N ASP A 48 16.30 10.62 14.54
CA ASP A 48 15.61 10.34 13.28
C ASP A 48 14.87 8.99 13.30
N GLY A 49 15.07 8.20 14.35
CA GLY A 49 14.52 6.85 14.43
C GLY A 49 15.30 5.82 13.59
N PRO A 50 14.93 4.54 13.69
CA PRO A 50 15.64 3.46 13.00
C PRO A 50 15.22 3.37 11.52
N HIS A 51 15.97 4.00 10.64
CA HIS A 51 15.89 3.77 9.20
C HIS A 51 16.74 2.55 8.83
N TRP A 52 16.10 1.43 8.48
CA TRP A 52 16.81 0.18 8.22
C TRP A 52 17.85 0.29 7.09
N GLN A 53 17.63 1.19 6.12
CA GLN A 53 18.58 1.49 5.04
C GLN A 53 19.91 2.04 5.54
N LEU A 54 19.89 2.65 6.73
CA LEU A 54 21.07 3.22 7.38
C LEU A 54 21.77 2.23 8.33
N VAL A 55 21.12 1.12 8.70
CA VAL A 55 21.68 0.13 9.64
C VAL A 55 23.09 -0.33 9.23
N PRO A 56 23.39 -0.65 7.94
CA PRO A 56 24.75 -1.01 7.54
C PRO A 56 25.75 0.12 7.77
N TRP A 57 25.35 1.38 7.54
CA TRP A 57 26.20 2.56 7.76
C TRP A 57 26.44 2.82 9.24
N GLN A 58 25.40 2.68 10.06
CA GLN A 58 25.47 2.79 11.51
C GLN A 58 26.39 1.70 12.09
N ALA A 59 26.22 0.46 11.65
CA ALA A 59 27.08 -0.66 12.06
C ALA A 59 28.54 -0.42 11.69
N VAL A 60 28.82 0.06 10.47
CA VAL A 60 30.18 0.42 10.04
C VAL A 60 30.73 1.58 10.89
N GLY A 61 29.93 2.61 11.15
CA GLY A 61 30.32 3.76 11.98
C GLY A 61 30.70 3.33 13.41
N VAL A 62 29.89 2.50 14.04
CA VAL A 62 30.14 1.93 15.37
C VAL A 62 31.39 1.04 15.34
N ALA A 63 31.54 0.15 14.36
CA ALA A 63 32.71 -0.75 14.25
C ALA A 63 34.02 0.04 14.10
N VAL A 64 34.02 1.09 13.27
CA VAL A 64 35.19 1.96 13.09
C VAL A 64 35.51 2.71 14.39
N GLY A 65 34.49 3.20 15.11
CA GLY A 65 34.64 3.84 16.42
C GLY A 65 35.24 2.90 17.48
N LEU A 66 34.72 1.67 17.58
CA LEU A 66 35.22 0.65 18.51
C LEU A 66 36.67 0.27 18.21
N VAL A 67 37.03 0.09 16.94
CA VAL A 67 38.40 -0.20 16.54
C VAL A 67 39.34 0.97 16.86
N ALA A 68 38.90 2.21 16.72
CA ALA A 68 39.66 3.38 17.12
C ALA A 68 39.88 3.42 18.63
N ALA A 69 38.85 3.19 19.44
CA ALA A 69 38.90 3.15 20.90
C ALA A 69 39.83 2.01 21.40
N MET A 70 39.68 0.79 20.88
CA MET A 70 40.53 -0.34 21.26
C MET A 70 42.03 -0.07 20.99
N ARG A 71 42.34 0.67 19.90
CA ARG A 71 43.74 1.04 19.58
C ARG A 71 44.28 2.12 20.46
N TRP A 72 43.47 2.99 20.98
CA TRP A 72 43.88 3.99 21.96
C TRP A 72 44.28 3.30 23.27
N TRP A 73 43.49 2.32 23.72
CA TRP A 73 43.71 1.63 24.98
C TRP A 73 44.80 0.54 24.92
N ARG A 74 45.09 -0.07 23.76
CA ARG A 74 46.07 -1.15 23.58
C ARG A 74 46.91 -0.97 22.32
N PRO A 75 47.88 -0.04 22.33
CA PRO A 75 48.75 0.16 21.19
C PRO A 75 49.68 -1.07 21.02
N GLY A 76 49.66 -1.73 19.88
CA GLY A 76 50.64 -2.75 19.50
C GLY A 76 50.14 -4.17 19.21
N ARG A 77 48.90 -4.54 19.53
CA ARG A 77 48.35 -5.90 19.32
C ARG A 77 47.33 -5.96 18.18
N SER A 78 47.74 -5.97 16.91
CA SER A 78 46.84 -6.39 15.85
C SER A 78 47.46 -7.48 15.00
N ARG A 79 46.95 -8.71 15.15
CA ARG A 79 47.32 -9.83 14.28
C ARG A 79 46.91 -9.51 12.83
N ARG A 80 47.74 -9.94 11.85
CA ARG A 80 47.49 -9.70 10.40
C ARG A 80 46.07 -10.16 9.99
N ALA A 81 45.62 -11.29 10.55
CA ALA A 81 44.29 -11.83 10.31
C ALA A 81 43.12 -10.87 10.72
N VAL A 82 43.22 -10.25 11.91
CA VAL A 82 42.21 -9.29 12.39
C VAL A 82 42.14 -8.04 11.49
N ARG A 83 43.25 -7.63 10.91
CA ARG A 83 43.29 -6.50 9.96
C ARG A 83 42.66 -6.85 8.62
N VAL A 84 42.89 -8.05 8.10
CA VAL A 84 42.32 -8.52 6.82
C VAL A 84 40.83 -8.74 6.96
N LEU A 85 40.37 -9.45 7.99
CA LEU A 85 38.97 -9.69 8.28
C LEU A 85 38.19 -8.38 8.53
N GLY A 86 38.80 -7.45 9.30
CA GLY A 86 38.16 -6.15 9.55
C GLY A 86 38.01 -5.29 8.29
N ARG A 87 38.97 -5.35 7.35
CA ARG A 87 38.86 -4.65 6.06
C ARG A 87 37.82 -5.28 5.16
N GLY A 88 37.73 -6.62 5.15
CA GLY A 88 36.69 -7.34 4.40
C GLY A 88 35.31 -7.01 4.90
N ALA A 89 35.07 -7.10 6.21
CA ALA A 89 33.79 -6.75 6.84
C ALA A 89 33.41 -5.28 6.59
N LEU A 90 34.37 -4.37 6.66
CA LEU A 90 34.16 -2.96 6.35
C LEU A 90 33.71 -2.76 4.87
N GLY A 91 34.43 -3.41 3.93
CA GLY A 91 34.10 -3.36 2.52
C GLY A 91 32.68 -3.91 2.24
N VAL A 92 32.36 -5.05 2.81
CA VAL A 92 31.01 -5.65 2.70
C VAL A 92 29.95 -4.71 3.27
N GLY A 93 30.17 -4.15 4.47
CA GLY A 93 29.24 -3.22 5.10
C GLY A 93 28.97 -1.96 4.26
N LEU A 94 30.03 -1.40 3.64
CA LEU A 94 29.90 -0.26 2.75
C LEU A 94 29.14 -0.59 1.47
N VAL A 95 29.41 -1.75 0.85
CA VAL A 95 28.70 -2.20 -0.35
C VAL A 95 27.23 -2.46 -0.04
N VAL A 96 26.93 -3.19 1.03
CA VAL A 96 25.53 -3.44 1.44
C VAL A 96 24.82 -2.14 1.78
N GLY A 97 25.46 -1.22 2.50
CA GLY A 97 24.89 0.09 2.80
C GLY A 97 24.65 0.94 1.56
N ALA A 98 25.57 0.95 0.60
CA ALA A 98 25.39 1.64 -0.67
C ALA A 98 24.24 1.05 -1.47
N LEU A 99 24.17 -0.27 -1.58
CA LEU A 99 23.05 -0.95 -2.25
C LEU A 99 21.70 -0.63 -1.57
N ALA A 100 21.64 -0.67 -0.25
CA ALA A 100 20.41 -0.32 0.49
C ALA A 100 19.95 1.11 0.17
N LEU A 101 20.85 2.10 0.19
CA LEU A 101 20.51 3.50 -0.12
C LEU A 101 20.19 3.74 -1.60
N LEU A 102 20.82 2.97 -2.49
CA LEU A 102 20.58 3.10 -3.94
C LEU A 102 19.26 2.47 -4.36
N THR A 103 18.79 1.43 -3.66
CA THR A 103 17.62 0.67 -4.08
C THR A 103 16.39 0.91 -3.24
N ALA A 104 16.52 1.12 -1.92
CA ALA A 104 15.40 1.26 -1.00
C ALA A 104 15.22 2.72 -0.53
N SER A 105 13.97 3.14 -0.37
CA SER A 105 13.62 4.47 0.15
C SER A 105 12.75 4.37 1.41
N VAL A 106 12.73 5.43 2.21
CA VAL A 106 11.64 5.65 3.15
C VAL A 106 10.40 5.98 2.31
N PRO A 107 9.30 5.27 2.45
CA PRO A 107 8.13 5.49 1.62
C PRO A 107 7.63 6.93 1.73
N GLN A 108 7.31 7.52 0.59
CA GLN A 108 6.66 8.84 0.52
C GLN A 108 5.46 8.72 -0.41
N LEU A 109 4.29 9.08 0.10
CA LEU A 109 3.08 9.11 -0.70
C LEU A 109 2.99 10.42 -1.49
N PRO A 110 2.48 10.37 -2.73
CA PRO A 110 2.25 11.58 -3.51
C PRO A 110 1.18 12.45 -2.84
N THR A 111 1.36 13.76 -2.92
CA THR A 111 0.29 14.70 -2.55
C THR A 111 -0.88 14.52 -3.51
N PRO A 112 -2.11 14.35 -3.01
CA PRO A 112 -3.30 14.25 -3.84
C PRO A 112 -3.47 15.42 -4.78
N SER A 113 -3.90 15.16 -6.02
CA SER A 113 -3.94 16.16 -7.09
C SER A 113 -5.32 16.79 -7.31
N GLY A 114 -6.35 16.27 -6.66
CA GLY A 114 -7.72 16.80 -6.75
C GLY A 114 -7.92 18.13 -6.03
N PRO A 115 -9.06 18.79 -6.24
CA PRO A 115 -9.33 20.13 -5.71
C PRO A 115 -9.62 20.16 -4.20
N HIS A 116 -9.88 19.01 -3.55
CA HIS A 116 -10.25 18.96 -2.14
C HIS A 116 -9.09 18.51 -1.27
N GLN A 117 -9.02 19.09 -0.05
CA GLN A 117 -8.26 18.46 1.03
C GLN A 117 -8.92 17.14 1.43
N VAL A 118 -8.17 16.26 2.09
CA VAL A 118 -8.67 14.94 2.46
C VAL A 118 -8.75 14.78 3.98
N ALA A 119 -9.85 14.22 4.43
CA ALA A 119 -10.00 13.75 5.81
C ALA A 119 -10.24 12.25 5.86
N SER A 120 -10.13 11.66 7.05
CA SER A 120 -10.37 10.24 7.23
C SER A 120 -10.99 9.92 8.59
N GLN A 121 -11.88 8.93 8.59
CA GLN A 121 -12.50 8.34 9.79
C GLN A 121 -12.43 6.82 9.72
N ILE A 122 -12.18 6.16 10.87
CA ILE A 122 -12.14 4.71 10.96
C ILE A 122 -13.40 4.22 11.68
N PHE A 123 -14.05 3.23 11.10
CA PHE A 123 -15.23 2.58 11.62
C PHE A 123 -14.91 1.14 12.01
N ARG A 124 -15.51 0.68 13.10
CA ARG A 124 -15.40 -0.68 13.60
C ARG A 124 -16.75 -1.16 14.06
N TRP A 125 -17.21 -2.24 13.47
CA TRP A 125 -18.49 -2.83 13.81
C TRP A 125 -18.33 -4.33 14.05
N THR A 126 -19.17 -4.87 14.90
CA THR A 126 -19.40 -6.30 15.00
C THR A 126 -20.71 -6.64 14.30
N ASP A 127 -20.64 -7.53 13.33
CA ASP A 127 -21.82 -8.09 12.69
C ASP A 127 -22.29 -9.32 13.48
N SER A 128 -23.22 -9.10 14.39
CA SER A 128 -23.76 -10.17 15.25
C SER A 128 -24.59 -11.20 14.51
N SER A 129 -24.96 -10.93 13.25
CA SER A 129 -25.72 -11.88 12.43
C SER A 129 -24.81 -12.92 11.73
N ARG A 130 -23.52 -12.64 11.63
CA ARG A 130 -22.55 -13.53 10.99
C ARG A 130 -21.51 -14.08 11.97
N PRO A 131 -21.28 -15.41 12.01
CA PRO A 131 -20.16 -15.97 12.76
C PRO A 131 -18.82 -15.56 12.12
N GLU A 132 -17.75 -15.44 12.94
CA GLU A 132 -16.38 -15.31 12.43
C GLU A 132 -15.86 -16.72 12.08
N THR A 133 -15.69 -16.96 10.80
CA THR A 133 -15.32 -18.30 10.32
C THR A 133 -13.80 -18.48 10.11
N LEU A 134 -13.01 -17.44 10.37
CA LEU A 134 -11.55 -17.46 10.24
C LEU A 134 -10.84 -17.65 11.60
N THR A 135 -11.61 -17.78 12.69
CA THR A 135 -11.12 -18.13 14.03
C THR A 135 -11.60 -19.50 14.46
N LEU A 136 -10.97 -20.06 15.52
CA LEU A 136 -11.35 -21.35 16.07
C LEU A 136 -12.49 -21.26 17.11
N ASP A 137 -12.80 -20.04 17.57
CA ASP A 137 -13.85 -19.82 18.56
C ASP A 137 -15.21 -19.72 17.85
N PRO A 138 -16.12 -20.68 18.06
CA PRO A 138 -17.43 -20.67 17.42
C PRO A 138 -18.36 -19.56 17.94
N SER A 139 -18.01 -18.90 19.03
CA SER A 139 -18.77 -17.76 19.58
C SER A 139 -18.33 -16.41 18.99
N ASP A 140 -17.23 -16.38 18.25
CA ASP A 140 -16.76 -15.15 17.60
C ASP A 140 -17.74 -14.71 16.50
N HIS A 141 -18.02 -13.40 16.49
CA HIS A 141 -18.80 -12.75 15.43
C HIS A 141 -17.89 -11.98 14.50
N ARG A 142 -18.31 -11.88 13.22
CA ARG A 142 -17.56 -11.14 12.20
C ARG A 142 -17.38 -9.68 12.60
N GLN A 143 -16.13 -9.23 12.66
CA GLN A 143 -15.81 -7.83 12.86
C GLN A 143 -15.41 -7.17 11.55
N VAL A 144 -16.13 -6.11 11.19
CA VAL A 144 -15.90 -5.35 9.98
C VAL A 144 -15.24 -4.03 10.34
N VAL A 145 -14.07 -3.80 9.77
CA VAL A 145 -13.29 -2.58 9.96
C VAL A 145 -13.14 -1.88 8.62
N ALA A 146 -13.49 -0.60 8.57
CA ALA A 146 -13.40 0.22 7.38
C ALA A 146 -12.79 1.59 7.70
N GLN A 147 -12.02 2.12 6.77
CA GLN A 147 -11.48 3.48 6.83
C GLN A 147 -12.05 4.28 5.67
N ALA A 148 -12.80 5.32 5.99
CA ALA A 148 -13.31 6.26 5.01
C ALA A 148 -12.33 7.41 4.81
N TRP A 149 -12.03 7.72 3.56
CA TRP A 149 -11.28 8.89 3.10
C TRP A 149 -12.26 9.78 2.34
N TYR A 150 -12.33 11.07 2.66
CA TYR A 150 -13.37 11.92 2.14
C TYR A 150 -12.93 13.38 1.98
N PRO A 151 -13.60 14.17 1.10
CA PRO A 151 -13.31 15.58 0.91
C PRO A 151 -13.53 16.39 2.18
N THR A 152 -12.63 17.31 2.47
CA THR A 152 -12.77 18.30 3.55
C THR A 152 -12.31 19.67 3.09
N ASP A 153 -12.77 20.72 3.74
CA ASP A 153 -12.37 22.11 3.47
C ASP A 153 -11.23 22.57 4.39
N THR A 154 -10.67 21.68 5.21
CA THR A 154 -9.63 22.01 6.18
C THR A 154 -8.47 21.01 6.16
N SER A 155 -7.25 21.53 6.26
CA SER A 155 -6.05 20.75 6.54
C SER A 155 -5.61 20.83 8.00
N ARG A 156 -6.39 21.52 8.86
CA ARG A 156 -6.06 21.71 10.28
C ARG A 156 -6.59 20.53 11.09
N GLY A 157 -5.76 19.99 11.98
CA GLY A 157 -6.13 18.91 12.88
C GLY A 157 -5.04 17.86 13.03
N ARG A 158 -5.37 16.74 13.66
CA ARG A 158 -4.46 15.62 13.85
C ARG A 158 -4.26 14.89 12.51
N ARG A 159 -3.02 14.61 12.17
CA ARG A 159 -2.70 13.82 10.97
C ARG A 159 -3.19 12.38 11.11
N VAL A 160 -3.64 11.81 10.01
CA VAL A 160 -3.93 10.38 9.92
C VAL A 160 -2.61 9.63 9.89
N PRO A 161 -2.35 8.67 10.80
CA PRO A 161 -1.16 7.83 10.72
C PRO A 161 -1.27 6.88 9.52
N TYR A 162 -0.13 6.50 8.93
CA TYR A 162 -0.13 5.53 7.83
C TYR A 162 -0.59 4.15 8.31
N PHE A 163 -0.02 3.64 9.41
CA PHE A 163 -0.55 2.48 10.13
C PHE A 163 -1.18 2.91 11.44
N GLU A 164 -2.39 2.45 11.70
CA GLU A 164 -3.15 2.83 12.89
C GLU A 164 -2.46 2.45 14.21
N ALA A 165 -1.90 1.27 14.29
CA ALA A 165 -1.29 0.73 15.50
C ALA A 165 0.20 0.45 15.31
N GLN A 166 0.94 1.37 14.71
CA GLN A 166 2.34 1.17 14.36
C GLN A 166 3.21 0.67 15.51
N HIS A 167 3.01 1.20 16.73
CA HIS A 167 3.73 0.79 17.94
C HIS A 167 3.31 -0.59 18.49
N ARG A 168 2.25 -1.17 17.95
CA ARG A 168 1.73 -2.51 18.30
C ARG A 168 1.83 -3.50 17.15
N LEU A 169 2.60 -3.15 16.10
CA LEU A 169 2.86 -4.08 15.02
C LEU A 169 3.58 -5.30 15.56
N PRO A 170 3.22 -6.52 15.12
CA PRO A 170 3.94 -7.73 15.48
C PRO A 170 5.40 -7.66 15.00
N SER A 171 6.26 -8.54 15.52
CA SER A 171 7.69 -8.61 15.18
C SER A 171 7.98 -8.81 13.69
N SER A 172 6.99 -9.30 12.95
CA SER A 172 7.01 -9.32 11.49
C SER A 172 5.62 -9.02 10.93
N VAL A 173 5.57 -8.31 9.80
CA VAL A 173 4.35 -8.03 9.03
C VAL A 173 4.64 -8.37 7.59
N ALA A 174 3.78 -9.16 6.95
CA ALA A 174 3.99 -9.64 5.58
C ALA A 174 5.39 -10.26 5.35
N GLY A 175 5.90 -11.00 6.35
CA GLY A 175 7.22 -11.64 6.29
C GLY A 175 8.42 -10.71 6.50
N LEU A 176 8.21 -9.40 6.69
CA LEU A 176 9.29 -8.46 6.93
C LEU A 176 9.44 -8.15 8.42
N PRO A 177 10.67 -8.00 8.94
CA PRO A 177 10.91 -7.64 10.33
C PRO A 177 10.37 -6.25 10.70
N SER A 178 9.93 -6.07 11.96
CA SER A 178 9.31 -4.82 12.42
C SER A 178 10.20 -3.58 12.30
N PHE A 179 11.53 -3.74 12.39
CA PHE A 179 12.45 -2.61 12.23
C PHE A 179 12.37 -1.95 10.84
N MET A 180 11.91 -2.68 9.81
CA MET A 180 11.72 -2.12 8.47
C MET A 180 10.52 -1.18 8.39
N TYR A 181 9.59 -1.26 9.34
CA TYR A 181 8.40 -0.41 9.42
C TYR A 181 8.55 0.75 10.40
N ALA A 182 9.67 0.84 11.13
CA ALA A 182 9.82 1.85 12.18
C ALA A 182 9.64 3.28 11.62
N ALA A 183 10.13 3.54 10.40
CA ALA A 183 9.97 4.82 9.73
C ALA A 183 8.57 5.08 9.14
N PHE A 184 7.64 4.12 9.20
CA PHE A 184 6.30 4.30 8.61
C PHE A 184 5.44 5.34 9.33
N GLY A 185 5.78 5.69 10.59
CA GLY A 185 5.18 6.81 11.31
C GLY A 185 5.46 8.18 10.69
N GLU A 186 6.50 8.28 9.88
CA GLU A 186 6.89 9.51 9.18
C GLU A 186 6.14 9.69 7.85
N ILE A 187 5.48 8.64 7.34
CA ILE A 187 4.76 8.69 6.07
C ILE A 187 3.60 9.68 6.19
N ALA A 188 3.65 10.73 5.40
CA ALA A 188 2.56 11.70 5.31
C ALA A 188 1.42 11.12 4.48
N THR A 189 0.27 10.89 5.11
CA THR A 189 -0.95 10.44 4.40
C THR A 189 -1.71 11.57 3.72
N HIS A 190 -1.26 12.82 3.90
CA HIS A 190 -1.90 14.03 3.38
C HIS A 190 -3.38 14.16 3.78
N ALA A 191 -3.76 13.62 4.95
CA ALA A 191 -5.13 13.63 5.43
C ALA A 191 -5.23 14.03 6.90
N THR A 192 -6.37 14.60 7.26
CA THR A 192 -6.71 15.04 8.62
C THR A 192 -7.72 14.08 9.25
N PHE A 193 -7.50 13.68 10.50
CA PHE A 193 -8.35 12.71 11.19
C PHE A 193 -9.65 13.37 11.68
N ASP A 194 -10.81 12.76 11.39
CA ASP A 194 -12.15 13.18 11.83
C ASP A 194 -12.50 14.66 11.52
N ALA A 195 -11.86 15.26 10.50
CA ALA A 195 -12.23 16.61 10.10
C ALA A 195 -13.63 16.63 9.46
N PRO A 196 -14.36 17.76 9.54
CA PRO A 196 -15.67 17.88 8.90
C PRO A 196 -15.60 17.60 7.40
N ILE A 197 -16.59 16.89 6.88
CA ILE A 197 -16.71 16.69 5.42
C ILE A 197 -16.98 18.01 4.73
N SER A 198 -16.45 18.19 3.52
CA SER A 198 -16.68 19.38 2.71
C SER A 198 -18.17 19.57 2.42
N ARG A 199 -18.63 20.81 2.49
CA ARG A 199 -20.00 21.20 2.21
C ARG A 199 -20.21 21.78 0.81
N THR A 200 -19.19 21.66 -0.07
CA THR A 200 -19.31 22.08 -1.47
C THR A 200 -20.36 21.26 -2.24
N GLN A 201 -20.67 20.06 -1.72
CA GLN A 201 -21.79 19.24 -2.17
C GLN A 201 -22.62 18.77 -0.97
N ARG A 202 -23.92 18.54 -1.20
CA ARG A 202 -24.81 18.03 -0.14
C ARG A 202 -24.49 16.57 0.20
N ARG A 203 -24.21 15.75 -0.82
CA ARG A 203 -23.90 14.32 -0.69
C ARG A 203 -22.77 13.97 -1.65
N TRP A 204 -21.97 13.00 -1.25
CA TRP A 204 -20.81 12.54 -1.96
C TRP A 204 -20.97 11.07 -2.38
N PRO A 205 -20.65 10.71 -3.62
CA PRO A 205 -20.69 9.33 -4.08
C PRO A 205 -19.67 8.49 -3.33
N VAL A 206 -19.99 7.20 -3.16
CA VAL A 206 -19.20 6.28 -2.36
C VAL A 206 -18.48 5.28 -3.26
N LEU A 207 -17.18 5.09 -3.03
CA LEU A 207 -16.39 4.00 -3.58
C LEU A 207 -15.93 3.08 -2.45
N VAL A 208 -16.43 1.86 -2.40
CA VAL A 208 -15.90 0.83 -1.50
C VAL A 208 -14.64 0.27 -2.13
N PHE A 209 -13.57 0.12 -1.34
CA PHE A 209 -12.29 -0.42 -1.79
C PHE A 209 -11.96 -1.72 -1.05
N SER A 210 -11.74 -2.80 -1.80
CA SER A 210 -11.31 -4.10 -1.28
C SER A 210 -9.83 -4.35 -1.57
N PRO A 211 -8.98 -4.59 -0.55
CA PRO A 211 -7.54 -4.80 -0.71
C PRO A 211 -7.20 -6.18 -1.30
N GLY A 212 -5.93 -6.35 -1.72
CA GLY A 212 -5.38 -7.65 -2.09
C GLY A 212 -5.28 -8.62 -0.91
N LEU A 213 -5.08 -9.91 -1.21
CA LEU A 213 -4.82 -10.92 -0.18
C LEU A 213 -3.48 -10.63 0.52
N GLY A 214 -3.47 -10.66 1.84
CA GLY A 214 -2.28 -10.39 2.65
C GLY A 214 -1.89 -8.92 2.72
N VAL A 215 -2.52 -8.03 1.96
CA VAL A 215 -2.19 -6.61 1.88
C VAL A 215 -3.13 -5.80 2.76
N PRO A 216 -2.64 -5.08 3.77
CA PRO A 216 -3.48 -4.23 4.61
C PRO A 216 -4.01 -3.01 3.82
N ARG A 217 -5.21 -2.51 4.21
CA ARG A 217 -5.85 -1.34 3.55
C ARG A 217 -4.95 -0.11 3.50
N GLU A 218 -4.09 0.05 4.48
CA GLU A 218 -3.15 1.16 4.61
C GLU A 218 -2.21 1.27 3.39
N GLN A 219 -1.87 0.14 2.76
CA GLN A 219 -1.04 0.11 1.56
C GLN A 219 -1.75 0.57 0.27
N TYR A 220 -2.92 1.15 0.39
CA TYR A 220 -3.66 1.79 -0.71
C TYR A 220 -3.99 3.25 -0.39
N THR A 221 -3.30 3.82 0.60
CA THR A 221 -3.53 5.20 1.05
C THR A 221 -3.36 6.21 -0.09
N ALA A 222 -2.34 6.06 -0.92
CA ALA A 222 -2.12 6.97 -2.04
C ALA A 222 -3.32 7.02 -3.01
N LEU A 223 -3.85 5.86 -3.42
CA LEU A 223 -4.99 5.80 -4.32
C LEU A 223 -6.29 6.29 -3.64
N CYS A 224 -6.51 5.88 -2.39
CA CYS A 224 -7.70 6.30 -1.65
C CYS A 224 -7.74 7.82 -1.42
N THR A 225 -6.61 8.44 -1.04
CA THR A 225 -6.54 9.88 -0.85
C THR A 225 -6.63 10.64 -2.16
N GLU A 226 -6.05 10.12 -3.24
CA GLU A 226 -6.17 10.71 -4.58
C GLU A 226 -7.63 10.74 -5.04
N LEU A 227 -8.37 9.62 -4.94
CA LEU A 227 -9.79 9.56 -5.29
C LEU A 227 -10.64 10.46 -4.37
N ALA A 228 -10.34 10.47 -3.07
CA ALA A 228 -11.06 11.33 -2.12
C ALA A 228 -10.86 12.82 -2.44
N SER A 229 -9.65 13.23 -2.82
CA SER A 229 -9.39 14.61 -3.22
C SER A 229 -10.17 15.04 -4.47
N ARG A 230 -10.64 14.08 -5.27
CA ARG A 230 -11.46 14.29 -6.48
C ARG A 230 -12.96 14.28 -6.24
N GLY A 231 -13.40 14.13 -4.99
CA GLY A 231 -14.82 14.22 -4.64
C GLY A 231 -15.50 12.87 -4.44
N TYR A 232 -14.76 11.81 -4.16
CA TYR A 232 -15.34 10.53 -3.72
C TYR A 232 -15.23 10.38 -2.20
N VAL A 233 -16.15 9.67 -1.58
CA VAL A 233 -15.93 9.06 -0.27
C VAL A 233 -15.43 7.64 -0.53
N VAL A 234 -14.16 7.41 -0.27
CA VAL A 234 -13.51 6.10 -0.50
C VAL A 234 -13.47 5.32 0.80
N VAL A 235 -14.09 4.16 0.83
CA VAL A 235 -14.23 3.32 2.03
C VAL A 235 -13.39 2.07 1.87
N ALA A 236 -12.16 2.13 2.36
CA ALA A 236 -11.23 1.00 2.31
C ALA A 236 -11.55 -0.02 3.42
N LEU A 237 -11.87 -1.24 3.02
CA LEU A 237 -12.14 -2.35 3.94
C LEU A 237 -10.83 -2.93 4.47
N SER A 238 -10.82 -3.35 5.74
CA SER A 238 -9.83 -4.30 6.21
C SER A 238 -10.27 -5.73 5.92
N ALA A 239 -9.32 -6.64 5.84
CA ALA A 239 -9.55 -8.07 5.78
C ALA A 239 -8.94 -8.73 7.03
N PRO A 240 -9.62 -8.69 8.19
CA PRO A 240 -9.11 -9.30 9.42
C PRO A 240 -8.78 -10.76 9.20
N TYR A 241 -7.68 -11.22 9.81
CA TYR A 241 -7.12 -12.57 9.70
C TYR A 241 -6.52 -12.94 8.33
N GLU A 242 -6.86 -12.22 7.26
CA GLU A 242 -6.32 -12.41 5.91
C GLU A 242 -5.14 -11.47 5.61
N SER A 243 -5.08 -10.33 6.30
CA SER A 243 -3.99 -9.35 6.21
C SER A 243 -3.59 -8.89 7.60
N ALA A 244 -2.40 -8.33 7.72
CA ALA A 244 -1.91 -7.79 8.97
C ALA A 244 -1.45 -6.33 8.80
N PRO A 245 -1.58 -5.52 9.84
CA PRO A 245 -2.38 -5.69 11.06
C PRO A 245 -3.78 -5.12 10.90
N THR A 246 -4.74 -5.61 11.67
CA THR A 246 -6.07 -4.97 11.78
C THR A 246 -6.40 -4.72 13.26
N VAL A 247 -6.83 -3.50 13.59
CA VAL A 247 -7.32 -3.15 14.92
C VAL A 247 -8.83 -3.32 14.95
N LEU A 248 -9.29 -4.32 15.69
CA LEU A 248 -10.70 -4.67 15.82
C LEU A 248 -11.43 -3.73 16.80
N ALA A 249 -12.76 -3.85 16.90
CA ALA A 249 -13.52 -3.23 17.97
C ALA A 249 -12.96 -3.65 19.33
N GLY A 250 -12.91 -2.73 20.29
CA GLY A 250 -12.24 -2.97 21.58
C GLY A 250 -10.71 -2.88 21.56
N GLY A 251 -10.07 -2.60 20.41
CA GLY A 251 -8.65 -2.32 20.31
C GLY A 251 -7.73 -3.54 20.20
N ARG A 252 -8.27 -4.77 20.07
CA ARG A 252 -7.48 -5.97 19.79
C ARG A 252 -6.85 -5.87 18.42
N VAL A 253 -5.53 -6.10 18.33
CA VAL A 253 -4.79 -6.15 17.05
C VAL A 253 -4.70 -7.61 16.62
N VAL A 254 -5.12 -7.88 15.40
CA VAL A 254 -5.01 -9.20 14.78
C VAL A 254 -4.09 -9.17 13.57
N GLY A 255 -3.36 -10.25 13.38
CA GLY A 255 -2.46 -10.46 12.24
C GLY A 255 -3.07 -11.37 11.18
N GLN A 256 -2.26 -11.70 10.18
CA GLN A 256 -2.60 -12.70 9.18
C GLN A 256 -2.46 -14.10 9.79
N THR A 257 -3.53 -14.86 9.75
CA THR A 257 -3.58 -16.27 10.19
C THR A 257 -4.04 -17.20 9.08
N VAL A 258 -4.63 -16.66 8.03
CA VAL A 258 -5.10 -17.40 6.85
C VAL A 258 -4.07 -17.24 5.74
N HIS A 259 -3.59 -18.37 5.23
CA HIS A 259 -2.59 -18.48 4.19
C HIS A 259 -3.07 -19.43 3.08
N PRO A 260 -4.07 -19.07 2.28
CA PRO A 260 -4.59 -19.94 1.23
C PRO A 260 -3.52 -20.18 0.16
N ASP A 261 -3.51 -21.37 -0.40
CA ASP A 261 -2.67 -21.67 -1.55
C ASP A 261 -3.21 -20.96 -2.79
N VAL A 262 -2.50 -19.92 -3.22
CA VAL A 262 -2.84 -19.12 -4.41
C VAL A 262 -2.16 -19.65 -5.68
N MET A 263 -1.19 -20.54 -5.54
CA MET A 263 -0.37 -21.10 -6.63
C MET A 263 -0.77 -22.51 -7.01
N GLY A 264 -1.59 -23.16 -6.20
CA GLY A 264 -2.09 -24.50 -6.46
C GLY A 264 -3.01 -24.59 -7.69
N PRO A 265 -3.33 -25.80 -8.14
CA PRO A 265 -4.28 -25.99 -9.23
C PRO A 265 -5.72 -25.66 -8.79
N PRO A 266 -6.58 -25.19 -9.72
CA PRO A 266 -8.01 -25.00 -9.42
C PRO A 266 -8.69 -26.35 -9.16
N PRO A 267 -9.83 -26.35 -8.42
CA PRO A 267 -10.53 -25.19 -7.89
C PRO A 267 -9.84 -24.60 -6.65
N HIS A 268 -10.12 -23.31 -6.36
CA HIS A 268 -9.61 -22.60 -5.17
C HIS A 268 -10.77 -22.28 -4.20
N PRO A 269 -11.35 -23.26 -3.51
CA PRO A 269 -12.56 -23.05 -2.69
C PRO A 269 -12.31 -22.09 -1.51
N GLU A 270 -11.11 -22.07 -0.97
CA GLU A 270 -10.76 -21.17 0.11
C GLU A 270 -10.71 -19.71 -0.35
N LEU A 271 -10.17 -19.44 -1.54
CA LEU A 271 -10.18 -18.09 -2.13
C LEU A 271 -11.62 -17.63 -2.41
N GLN A 272 -12.49 -18.52 -2.94
CA GLN A 272 -13.89 -18.20 -3.13
C GLN A 272 -14.58 -17.86 -1.80
N ARG A 273 -14.34 -18.65 -0.75
CA ARG A 273 -14.88 -18.37 0.60
C ARG A 273 -14.43 -17.00 1.12
N LEU A 274 -13.16 -16.63 0.96
CA LEU A 274 -12.67 -15.31 1.36
C LEU A 274 -13.33 -14.19 0.56
N ILE A 275 -13.52 -14.37 -0.75
CA ILE A 275 -14.24 -13.43 -1.61
C ILE A 275 -15.67 -13.23 -1.13
N ASP A 276 -16.38 -14.31 -0.77
CA ASP A 276 -17.77 -14.26 -0.28
C ASP A 276 -17.86 -13.51 1.06
N ILE A 277 -16.92 -13.76 1.98
CA ILE A 277 -16.82 -13.01 3.25
C ILE A 277 -16.65 -11.52 2.97
N ARG A 278 -15.72 -11.14 2.09
CA ARG A 278 -15.44 -9.74 1.76
C ARG A 278 -16.60 -9.06 1.02
N ALA A 279 -17.31 -9.80 0.18
CA ALA A 279 -18.50 -9.31 -0.49
C ALA A 279 -19.63 -9.00 0.51
N ALA A 280 -19.84 -9.90 1.48
CA ALA A 280 -20.76 -9.65 2.56
C ALA A 280 -20.34 -8.47 3.45
N ASP A 281 -19.04 -8.28 3.73
CA ASP A 281 -18.53 -7.11 4.45
C ASP A 281 -18.82 -5.80 3.70
N ALA A 282 -18.67 -5.78 2.38
CA ALA A 282 -18.98 -4.60 1.57
C ALA A 282 -20.46 -4.23 1.66
N GLY A 283 -21.37 -5.21 1.56
CA GLY A 283 -22.81 -5.02 1.74
C GLY A 283 -23.16 -4.51 3.14
N PHE A 284 -22.57 -5.13 4.17
CA PHE A 284 -22.77 -4.73 5.57
C PHE A 284 -22.35 -3.27 5.82
N VAL A 285 -21.22 -2.83 5.25
CA VAL A 285 -20.77 -1.43 5.41
C VAL A 285 -21.77 -0.45 4.82
N LEU A 286 -22.42 -0.76 3.68
CA LEU A 286 -23.48 0.10 3.14
C LEU A 286 -24.68 0.16 4.07
N ASP A 287 -25.06 -0.95 4.70
CA ASP A 287 -26.16 -0.98 5.68
C ASP A 287 -25.83 -0.11 6.89
N ARG A 288 -24.57 -0.20 7.39
CA ARG A 288 -24.11 0.64 8.51
C ARG A 288 -24.05 2.13 8.14
N PHE A 289 -23.69 2.46 6.91
CA PHE A 289 -23.69 3.84 6.43
C PHE A 289 -25.10 4.38 6.21
N ALA A 290 -26.04 3.56 5.79
CA ALA A 290 -27.45 3.95 5.72
C ALA A 290 -28.01 4.30 7.11
N ALA A 291 -27.59 3.55 8.15
CA ALA A 291 -27.97 3.80 9.53
C ALA A 291 -27.15 4.92 10.20
N LEU A 292 -26.06 5.39 9.61
CA LEU A 292 -25.06 6.25 10.26
C LEU A 292 -25.66 7.56 10.80
N ALA A 293 -26.62 8.17 10.11
CA ALA A 293 -27.27 9.39 10.56
C ALA A 293 -28.10 9.19 11.84
N ILE A 294 -28.50 7.95 12.13
CA ILE A 294 -29.24 7.56 13.32
C ILE A 294 -28.26 7.09 14.40
N ASP A 295 -27.37 6.16 14.06
CA ASP A 295 -26.50 5.47 15.00
C ASP A 295 -25.34 6.35 15.49
N ASN A 296 -24.84 7.24 14.66
CA ASN A 296 -23.74 8.14 14.99
C ASN A 296 -23.84 9.48 14.27
N ARG A 297 -24.80 10.31 14.73
CA ARG A 297 -25.03 11.67 14.18
C ARG A 297 -23.81 12.60 14.33
N HIS A 298 -22.85 12.28 15.17
CA HIS A 298 -21.63 13.06 15.36
C HIS A 298 -20.52 12.69 14.35
N SER A 299 -20.70 11.61 13.58
CA SER A 299 -19.81 11.32 12.48
C SER A 299 -19.84 12.44 11.44
N PRO A 300 -18.67 12.92 10.95
CA PRO A 300 -18.63 13.92 9.88
C PRO A 300 -19.30 13.44 8.59
N LEU A 301 -19.52 12.14 8.41
CA LEU A 301 -20.16 11.54 7.24
C LEU A 301 -21.68 11.41 7.37
N ALA A 302 -22.24 11.60 8.57
CA ALA A 302 -23.68 11.40 8.81
C ALA A 302 -24.54 12.31 7.93
N GLY A 303 -25.38 11.71 7.08
CA GLY A 303 -26.27 12.43 6.15
C GLY A 303 -25.61 12.99 4.88
N HIS A 304 -24.29 12.79 4.71
CA HIS A 304 -23.51 13.31 3.58
C HIS A 304 -23.11 12.26 2.54
N LEU A 305 -23.52 11.01 2.71
CA LEU A 305 -23.22 9.93 1.76
C LEU A 305 -24.34 9.80 0.72
N ASP A 306 -23.97 9.67 -0.54
CA ASP A 306 -24.89 9.30 -1.61
C ASP A 306 -24.88 7.78 -1.82
N LEU A 307 -25.73 7.09 -1.08
CA LEU A 307 -25.82 5.63 -1.14
C LEU A 307 -26.63 5.12 -2.35
N HIS A 308 -27.17 6.00 -3.20
CA HIS A 308 -27.73 5.63 -4.50
C HIS A 308 -26.66 5.55 -5.58
N HIS A 309 -25.51 6.20 -5.37
CA HIS A 309 -24.37 6.26 -6.28
C HIS A 309 -23.15 5.62 -5.61
N VAL A 310 -23.14 4.28 -5.56
CA VAL A 310 -22.06 3.50 -4.95
C VAL A 310 -21.34 2.69 -6.02
N GLY A 311 -20.01 2.72 -5.99
CA GLY A 311 -19.15 1.86 -6.79
C GLY A 311 -18.27 1.00 -5.90
N ILE A 312 -17.62 -0.01 -6.51
CA ILE A 312 -16.63 -0.85 -5.86
C ILE A 312 -15.35 -0.91 -6.68
N VAL A 313 -14.23 -0.77 -6.01
CA VAL A 313 -12.88 -0.90 -6.56
C VAL A 313 -12.15 -1.97 -5.77
N GLY A 314 -11.40 -2.84 -6.40
CA GLY A 314 -10.60 -3.81 -5.65
C GLY A 314 -9.33 -4.21 -6.39
N HIS A 315 -8.29 -4.49 -5.62
CA HIS A 315 -7.00 -4.97 -6.14
C HIS A 315 -6.82 -6.46 -5.89
N SER A 316 -6.29 -7.19 -6.89
CA SER A 316 -5.97 -8.62 -6.72
C SER A 316 -7.21 -9.43 -6.29
N LEU A 317 -7.17 -10.13 -5.16
CA LEU A 317 -8.36 -10.81 -4.58
C LEU A 317 -9.52 -9.82 -4.34
N GLY A 318 -9.20 -8.56 -3.99
CA GLY A 318 -10.21 -7.50 -3.90
C GLY A 318 -10.86 -7.17 -5.24
N GLY A 319 -10.14 -7.31 -6.37
CA GLY A 319 -10.70 -7.17 -7.71
C GLY A 319 -11.71 -8.27 -8.03
N ALA A 320 -11.40 -9.51 -7.67
CA ALA A 320 -12.37 -10.61 -7.71
C ALA A 320 -13.56 -10.35 -6.78
N THR A 321 -13.31 -9.82 -5.58
CA THR A 321 -14.37 -9.41 -4.66
C THR A 321 -15.28 -8.34 -5.29
N ALA A 322 -14.73 -7.38 -6.03
CA ALA A 322 -15.53 -6.35 -6.71
C ALA A 322 -16.48 -6.99 -7.73
N VAL A 323 -16.04 -7.97 -8.50
CA VAL A 323 -16.91 -8.73 -9.43
C VAL A 323 -18.00 -9.48 -8.68
N GLN A 324 -17.66 -10.14 -7.57
CA GLN A 324 -18.63 -10.87 -6.74
C GLN A 324 -19.69 -9.94 -6.17
N VAL A 325 -19.28 -8.80 -5.61
CA VAL A 325 -20.20 -7.79 -5.07
C VAL A 325 -21.16 -7.30 -6.14
N MET A 326 -20.68 -6.97 -7.34
CA MET A 326 -21.54 -6.52 -8.44
C MET A 326 -22.52 -7.58 -8.90
N ALA A 327 -22.15 -8.85 -8.80
CA ALA A 327 -23.04 -9.96 -9.15
C ALA A 327 -24.15 -10.20 -8.11
N THR A 328 -23.91 -9.85 -6.84
CA THR A 328 -24.80 -10.21 -5.71
C THR A 328 -25.50 -9.03 -5.06
N ASP A 329 -25.03 -7.78 -5.26
CA ASP A 329 -25.61 -6.59 -4.64
C ASP A 329 -25.84 -5.47 -5.68
N SER A 330 -27.10 -5.27 -6.08
CA SER A 330 -27.52 -4.28 -7.09
C SER A 330 -27.36 -2.81 -6.66
N ARG A 331 -27.02 -2.56 -5.41
CA ARG A 331 -26.71 -1.20 -4.91
C ARG A 331 -25.43 -0.65 -5.53
N PHE A 332 -24.49 -1.51 -5.89
CA PHE A 332 -23.26 -1.11 -6.57
C PHE A 332 -23.54 -0.86 -8.06
N LYS A 333 -23.26 0.36 -8.52
CA LYS A 333 -23.60 0.83 -9.87
C LYS A 333 -22.45 0.70 -10.86
N VAL A 334 -21.24 0.53 -10.39
CA VAL A 334 -20.03 0.40 -11.20
C VAL A 334 -18.98 -0.40 -10.43
N GLY A 335 -18.19 -1.20 -11.14
CA GLY A 335 -17.06 -1.94 -10.57
C GLY A 335 -15.75 -1.63 -11.27
N VAL A 336 -14.67 -1.75 -10.51
CA VAL A 336 -13.30 -1.68 -11.03
C VAL A 336 -12.49 -2.82 -10.46
N ASN A 337 -11.95 -3.65 -11.36
CA ASN A 337 -11.01 -4.70 -11.03
C ASN A 337 -9.59 -4.20 -11.36
N LEU A 338 -8.76 -4.03 -10.32
CA LEU A 338 -7.34 -3.73 -10.45
C LEU A 338 -6.55 -5.04 -10.36
N ASP A 339 -6.18 -5.58 -11.49
CA ASP A 339 -5.29 -6.73 -11.64
C ASP A 339 -5.73 -8.03 -10.94
N GLY A 340 -7.03 -8.20 -10.72
CA GLY A 340 -7.59 -9.35 -10.01
C GLY A 340 -7.93 -10.52 -10.94
N LYS A 341 -7.41 -11.73 -10.62
CA LYS A 341 -7.84 -12.98 -11.24
C LYS A 341 -9.22 -13.39 -10.70
N LEU A 342 -10.04 -14.00 -11.52
CA LEU A 342 -11.36 -14.52 -11.13
C LEU A 342 -11.28 -15.97 -10.65
N PHE A 343 -12.18 -16.31 -9.73
CA PHE A 343 -12.25 -17.64 -9.12
C PHE A 343 -13.69 -18.18 -9.13
N GLY A 344 -13.83 -19.49 -9.00
CA GLY A 344 -15.13 -20.13 -8.86
C GLY A 344 -16.09 -19.81 -10.01
N THR A 345 -17.27 -19.29 -9.69
CA THR A 345 -18.35 -18.98 -10.64
C THR A 345 -18.26 -17.57 -11.26
N GLN A 346 -17.32 -16.75 -10.82
CA GLN A 346 -17.21 -15.35 -11.26
C GLN A 346 -16.96 -15.17 -12.76
N PRO A 347 -16.21 -16.05 -13.46
CA PRO A 347 -16.05 -15.93 -14.91
C PRO A 347 -17.34 -16.02 -15.69
N ASP A 348 -18.38 -16.64 -15.11
CA ASP A 348 -19.69 -16.85 -15.71
C ASP A 348 -20.76 -15.88 -15.17
N ALA A 349 -20.37 -14.91 -14.34
CA ALA A 349 -21.28 -13.92 -13.78
C ALA A 349 -21.89 -13.03 -14.88
N ARG A 350 -23.16 -12.66 -14.71
CA ARG A 350 -23.91 -11.80 -15.63
C ARG A 350 -24.06 -10.42 -15.01
N LEU A 351 -23.15 -9.51 -15.32
CA LEU A 351 -23.16 -8.15 -14.78
C LEU A 351 -23.98 -7.23 -15.69
N HIS A 352 -24.90 -6.48 -15.08
CA HIS A 352 -25.70 -5.45 -15.74
C HIS A 352 -25.10 -4.06 -15.60
N GLN A 353 -24.21 -3.90 -14.64
CA GLN A 353 -23.48 -2.66 -14.37
C GLN A 353 -22.17 -2.61 -15.17
N PRO A 354 -21.64 -1.42 -15.46
CA PRO A 354 -20.37 -1.27 -16.14
C PRO A 354 -19.18 -1.74 -15.26
N LEU A 355 -18.19 -2.37 -15.91
CA LEU A 355 -16.99 -2.88 -15.27
C LEU A 355 -15.74 -2.37 -15.98
N LEU A 356 -14.86 -1.69 -15.24
CA LEU A 356 -13.52 -1.34 -15.69
C LEU A 356 -12.51 -2.40 -15.20
N TRP A 357 -11.69 -2.90 -16.13
CA TRP A 357 -10.60 -3.80 -15.83
C TRP A 357 -9.27 -3.09 -16.09
N ILE A 358 -8.52 -2.78 -15.03
CA ILE A 358 -7.17 -2.21 -15.13
C ILE A 358 -6.18 -3.31 -14.75
N GLN A 359 -5.27 -3.65 -15.63
CA GLN A 359 -4.29 -4.70 -15.39
C GLN A 359 -2.86 -4.19 -15.49
N SER A 360 -1.95 -4.89 -14.81
CA SER A 360 -0.51 -4.67 -14.94
C SER A 360 0.02 -5.19 -16.28
N ASP A 361 1.28 -4.87 -16.55
CA ASP A 361 2.01 -5.33 -17.76
C ASP A 361 2.65 -6.72 -17.56
N ASP A 362 2.35 -7.38 -16.44
CA ASP A 362 2.87 -8.71 -16.15
C ASP A 362 2.33 -9.74 -17.15
N PRO A 363 3.13 -10.77 -17.49
CA PRO A 363 2.67 -11.89 -18.31
C PRO A 363 1.44 -12.58 -17.67
N ARG A 364 0.45 -12.92 -18.49
CA ARG A 364 -0.80 -13.53 -18.03
C ARG A 364 -0.84 -15.02 -18.34
N THR A 365 -1.38 -15.81 -17.42
CA THR A 365 -1.70 -17.21 -17.71
C THR A 365 -2.98 -17.32 -18.55
N PRO A 366 -3.12 -18.38 -19.38
CA PRO A 366 -4.35 -18.61 -20.14
C PRO A 366 -5.60 -18.70 -19.25
N GLU A 367 -5.46 -19.20 -18.01
CA GLU A 367 -6.54 -19.26 -17.03
C GLU A 367 -7.01 -17.86 -16.60
N TYR A 368 -6.05 -16.94 -16.35
CA TYR A 368 -6.38 -15.55 -16.02
C TYR A 368 -7.16 -14.88 -17.17
N THR A 369 -6.62 -14.92 -18.38
CA THR A 369 -7.24 -14.28 -19.54
C THR A 369 -8.56 -14.92 -19.91
N GLY A 370 -8.64 -16.25 -19.91
CA GLY A 370 -9.86 -17.00 -20.23
C GLY A 370 -11.02 -16.70 -19.25
N GLY A 371 -10.72 -16.58 -17.95
CA GLY A 371 -11.73 -16.19 -16.96
C GLY A 371 -12.22 -14.77 -17.16
N ARG A 372 -11.30 -13.83 -17.34
CA ARG A 372 -11.60 -12.43 -17.66
C ARG A 372 -12.45 -12.32 -18.93
N ASP A 373 -12.02 -12.94 -20.02
CA ASP A 373 -12.65 -12.80 -21.32
C ASP A 373 -14.07 -13.40 -21.35
N ARG A 374 -14.31 -14.50 -20.62
CA ARG A 374 -15.66 -15.04 -20.43
C ARG A 374 -16.58 -14.07 -19.69
N LEU A 375 -16.10 -13.47 -18.58
CA LEU A 375 -16.87 -12.45 -17.87
C LEU A 375 -17.19 -11.27 -18.76
N LEU A 376 -16.20 -10.75 -19.48
CA LEU A 376 -16.35 -9.58 -20.35
C LEU A 376 -17.31 -9.85 -21.53
N ALA A 377 -17.29 -11.05 -22.09
CA ALA A 377 -18.25 -11.46 -23.12
C ALA A 377 -19.70 -11.52 -22.60
N GLY A 378 -19.89 -11.75 -21.30
CA GLY A 378 -21.19 -11.74 -20.61
C GLY A 378 -21.66 -10.39 -20.11
N LEU A 379 -20.84 -9.32 -20.20
CA LEU A 379 -21.19 -7.99 -19.71
C LEU A 379 -22.34 -7.37 -20.49
N ARG A 380 -23.38 -6.90 -19.77
CA ARG A 380 -24.48 -6.14 -20.36
C ARG A 380 -24.38 -4.64 -20.11
N GLY A 381 -23.69 -4.23 -19.05
CA GLY A 381 -23.48 -2.83 -18.67
C GLY A 381 -22.35 -2.14 -19.42
N GLY A 382 -21.64 -2.86 -20.29
CA GLY A 382 -20.45 -2.36 -20.97
C GLY A 382 -19.19 -2.42 -20.08
N GLY A 383 -18.04 -2.24 -20.67
CA GLY A 383 -16.77 -2.27 -19.94
C GLY A 383 -15.59 -1.77 -20.76
N ASP A 384 -14.49 -1.58 -20.08
CA ASP A 384 -13.19 -1.27 -20.66
C ASP A 384 -12.10 -2.16 -20.01
N VAL A 385 -11.11 -2.54 -20.82
CA VAL A 385 -9.90 -3.20 -20.36
C VAL A 385 -8.71 -2.32 -20.72
N VAL A 386 -7.92 -1.95 -19.72
CA VAL A 386 -6.71 -1.15 -19.92
C VAL A 386 -5.52 -1.79 -19.22
N THR A 387 -4.37 -1.77 -19.89
CA THR A 387 -3.09 -2.22 -19.34
C THR A 387 -2.23 -1.00 -19.01
N VAL A 388 -1.59 -0.99 -17.83
CA VAL A 388 -0.63 0.04 -17.47
C VAL A 388 0.78 -0.46 -17.75
N ARG A 389 1.40 0.06 -18.81
CA ARG A 389 2.75 -0.36 -19.24
C ARG A 389 3.79 -0.10 -18.16
N GLY A 390 4.70 -1.06 -18.00
CA GLY A 390 5.79 -1.01 -17.02
C GLY A 390 5.34 -1.18 -15.58
N SER A 391 4.05 -1.43 -15.32
CA SER A 391 3.56 -1.81 -14.01
C SER A 391 3.64 -3.33 -13.79
N ALA A 392 3.65 -3.74 -12.53
CA ALA A 392 3.51 -5.11 -12.09
C ALA A 392 2.38 -5.21 -11.06
N HIS A 393 2.08 -6.43 -10.60
CA HIS A 393 0.92 -6.68 -9.74
C HIS A 393 0.79 -5.72 -8.54
N MET A 394 1.88 -5.50 -7.81
CA MET A 394 1.88 -4.63 -6.62
C MET A 394 1.96 -3.14 -6.92
N SER A 395 2.03 -2.74 -8.20
CA SER A 395 2.04 -1.32 -8.59
C SER A 395 0.76 -0.58 -8.21
N PHE A 396 -0.35 -1.29 -8.04
CA PHE A 396 -1.64 -0.73 -7.63
C PHE A 396 -1.74 -0.44 -6.13
N SER A 397 -0.69 -0.77 -5.36
CA SER A 397 -0.54 -0.45 -3.94
C SER A 397 0.51 0.65 -3.72
N ASP A 398 0.77 1.01 -2.47
CA ASP A 398 1.83 1.95 -2.12
C ASP A 398 3.25 1.33 -2.18
N ALA A 399 3.37 0.03 -2.50
CA ALA A 399 4.63 -0.71 -2.56
C ALA A 399 5.72 -0.10 -3.48
N PRO A 400 5.41 0.53 -4.63
CA PRO A 400 6.43 1.22 -5.43
C PRO A 400 7.17 2.33 -4.68
N SER A 401 6.59 2.89 -3.61
CA SER A 401 7.23 3.92 -2.78
C SER A 401 8.40 3.41 -1.94
N TYR A 402 8.50 2.09 -1.74
CA TYR A 402 9.60 1.46 -0.97
C TYR A 402 10.92 1.43 -1.74
N TRP A 403 10.88 1.70 -3.03
CA TRP A 403 12.03 1.67 -3.92
C TRP A 403 12.40 3.06 -4.43
N THR A 404 13.69 3.34 -4.50
CA THR A 404 14.20 4.48 -5.28
C THR A 404 13.93 4.27 -6.79
N ALA A 405 14.20 5.28 -7.62
CA ALA A 405 14.14 5.09 -9.08
C ALA A 405 15.08 3.97 -9.56
N THR A 406 16.30 3.92 -9.02
CA THR A 406 17.28 2.86 -9.31
C THR A 406 16.76 1.50 -8.82
N GLY A 407 16.21 1.43 -7.61
CA GLY A 407 15.62 0.21 -7.06
C GLY A 407 14.49 -0.33 -7.93
N ARG A 408 13.57 0.51 -8.38
CA ARG A 408 12.50 0.10 -9.30
C ARG A 408 13.04 -0.44 -10.62
N THR A 409 14.04 0.21 -11.20
CA THR A 409 14.63 -0.25 -12.46
C THR A 409 15.33 -1.61 -12.33
N LEU A 410 16.04 -1.84 -11.21
CA LEU A 410 16.84 -3.06 -11.02
C LEU A 410 16.03 -4.22 -10.42
N LEU A 411 15.09 -3.94 -9.53
CA LEU A 411 14.41 -4.92 -8.69
C LEU A 411 12.88 -4.90 -8.86
N GLY A 412 12.31 -3.88 -9.48
CA GLY A 412 10.87 -3.64 -9.49
C GLY A 412 10.07 -4.84 -10.03
N ASN A 413 10.51 -5.48 -11.10
CA ASN A 413 9.84 -6.66 -11.64
C ASN A 413 9.93 -7.85 -10.68
N SER A 414 11.12 -8.12 -10.11
CA SER A 414 11.31 -9.20 -9.14
C SER A 414 10.55 -8.96 -7.83
N ALA A 415 10.35 -7.69 -7.46
CA ALA A 415 9.57 -7.29 -6.29
C ALA A 415 8.05 -7.15 -6.58
N GLY A 416 7.62 -7.41 -7.81
CA GLY A 416 6.23 -7.27 -8.23
C GLY A 416 5.72 -5.82 -8.26
N THR A 417 6.61 -4.81 -8.17
CA THR A 417 6.24 -3.37 -8.12
C THR A 417 6.44 -2.65 -9.46
N GLY A 418 6.99 -3.33 -10.47
CA GLY A 418 7.28 -2.75 -11.77
C GLY A 418 8.27 -1.59 -11.71
N SER A 419 8.39 -0.87 -12.82
CA SER A 419 9.28 0.30 -12.96
C SER A 419 8.57 1.64 -12.79
N VAL A 420 7.24 1.65 -12.79
CA VAL A 420 6.42 2.87 -12.70
C VAL A 420 6.52 3.49 -11.30
N ALA A 421 6.71 4.81 -11.24
CA ALA A 421 6.71 5.53 -9.97
C ALA A 421 5.30 5.59 -9.37
N LEU A 422 5.19 5.50 -8.02
CA LEU A 422 3.90 5.52 -7.32
C LEU A 422 3.02 6.71 -7.74
N ALA A 423 3.58 7.92 -7.81
CA ALA A 423 2.81 9.11 -8.17
C ALA A 423 2.19 9.03 -9.58
N ALA A 424 2.93 8.48 -10.55
CA ALA A 424 2.41 8.27 -11.90
C ALA A 424 1.34 7.18 -11.92
N MET A 425 1.60 6.06 -11.24
CA MET A 425 0.66 4.94 -11.14
C MET A 425 -0.65 5.36 -10.49
N THR A 426 -0.57 6.04 -9.33
CA THR A 426 -1.73 6.54 -8.58
C THR A 426 -2.59 7.46 -9.45
N ARG A 427 -1.95 8.45 -10.11
CA ARG A 427 -2.66 9.40 -10.96
C ARG A 427 -3.31 8.73 -12.15
N THR A 428 -2.56 7.90 -12.89
CA THR A 428 -3.07 7.17 -14.06
C THR A 428 -4.26 6.28 -13.70
N THR A 429 -4.16 5.54 -12.59
CA THR A 429 -5.23 4.65 -12.10
C THR A 429 -6.45 5.47 -11.67
N ALA A 430 -6.25 6.56 -10.91
CA ALA A 430 -7.36 7.41 -10.45
C ALA A 430 -8.05 8.15 -11.62
N ASP A 431 -7.30 8.59 -12.64
CA ASP A 431 -7.88 9.21 -13.83
C ASP A 431 -8.77 8.21 -14.61
N ALA A 432 -8.29 6.96 -14.77
CA ALA A 432 -9.07 5.92 -15.42
C ALA A 432 -10.33 5.55 -14.62
N ILE A 433 -10.20 5.39 -13.29
CA ILE A 433 -11.35 5.13 -12.39
C ILE A 433 -12.36 6.26 -12.49
N ALA A 434 -11.92 7.53 -12.36
CA ALA A 434 -12.80 8.68 -12.37
C ALA A 434 -13.52 8.82 -13.72
N ALA A 435 -12.79 8.72 -14.85
CA ALA A 435 -13.38 8.82 -16.18
C ALA A 435 -14.43 7.74 -16.45
N PHE A 436 -14.22 6.53 -15.96
CA PHE A 436 -15.12 5.41 -16.17
C PHE A 436 -16.32 5.43 -15.21
N SER A 437 -16.08 5.71 -13.93
CA SER A 437 -17.11 5.57 -12.89
C SER A 437 -18.01 6.80 -12.73
N ALA A 438 -17.54 7.99 -13.09
CA ALA A 438 -18.26 9.24 -12.87
C ALA A 438 -19.71 9.22 -13.41
N PRO A 439 -19.99 8.75 -14.64
CA PRO A 439 -21.36 8.72 -15.16
C PRO A 439 -22.30 7.83 -14.35
N ALA A 440 -21.84 6.65 -13.94
CA ALA A 440 -22.63 5.72 -13.13
C ALA A 440 -22.82 6.19 -11.68
N LEU A 441 -21.97 7.11 -11.21
CA LEU A 441 -22.02 7.69 -9.87
C LEU A 441 -22.62 9.10 -9.85
N GLY A 442 -23.27 9.52 -10.91
CA GLY A 442 -23.94 10.84 -10.98
C GLY A 442 -22.98 12.03 -10.90
N MET A 443 -21.70 11.83 -11.20
CA MET A 443 -20.68 12.88 -11.20
C MET A 443 -20.45 13.41 -12.61
N ALA A 444 -20.10 14.70 -12.70
CA ALA A 444 -19.53 15.23 -13.93
C ALA A 444 -18.14 14.63 -14.16
N ALA A 445 -17.97 13.92 -15.26
CA ALA A 445 -16.66 13.41 -15.64
C ALA A 445 -15.72 14.57 -16.00
N THR A 446 -14.55 14.62 -15.36
CA THR A 446 -13.51 15.62 -15.69
C THR A 446 -12.80 15.32 -17.01
N ALA A 447 -12.81 14.06 -17.42
CA ALA A 447 -12.27 13.56 -18.69
C ALA A 447 -13.05 12.29 -19.09
N THR A 448 -13.07 12.02 -20.41
CA THR A 448 -13.56 10.74 -20.95
C THR A 448 -12.42 9.72 -21.03
N MET A 449 -12.74 8.42 -21.10
CA MET A 449 -11.71 7.38 -21.27
C MET A 449 -10.79 7.63 -22.48
N PRO A 450 -11.24 8.03 -23.67
CA PRO A 450 -10.35 8.40 -24.76
C PRO A 450 -9.39 9.54 -24.42
N GLN A 451 -9.84 10.55 -23.67
CA GLN A 451 -8.97 11.65 -23.22
C GLN A 451 -7.92 11.17 -22.21
N VAL A 452 -8.31 10.31 -21.26
CA VAL A 452 -7.38 9.72 -20.29
C VAL A 452 -6.32 8.87 -21.01
N LEU A 453 -6.72 8.06 -21.98
CA LEU A 453 -5.78 7.27 -22.80
C LEU A 453 -4.80 8.16 -23.60
N ALA A 454 -5.27 9.30 -24.08
CA ALA A 454 -4.41 10.27 -24.79
C ALA A 454 -3.44 10.99 -23.83
N GLN A 455 -3.85 11.25 -22.58
CA GLN A 455 -3.02 11.92 -21.58
C GLN A 455 -1.94 11.01 -20.96
N HIS A 456 -2.20 9.70 -20.89
CA HIS A 456 -1.33 8.73 -20.24
C HIS A 456 -0.76 7.73 -21.25
N ALA A 457 0.43 8.02 -21.77
CA ALA A 457 1.12 7.13 -22.72
C ALA A 457 1.42 5.72 -22.16
N SER A 458 1.37 5.56 -20.83
CA SER A 458 1.48 4.27 -20.14
C SER A 458 0.21 3.43 -20.25
N LEU A 459 -0.96 4.02 -20.55
CA LEU A 459 -2.21 3.27 -20.70
C LEU A 459 -2.35 2.73 -22.12
N ARG A 460 -2.69 1.46 -22.23
CA ARG A 460 -3.08 0.80 -23.47
C ARG A 460 -4.47 0.18 -23.28
N ARG A 461 -5.42 0.56 -24.12
CA ARG A 461 -6.73 -0.09 -24.20
C ARG A 461 -6.61 -1.43 -24.90
N GLU A 462 -7.15 -2.47 -24.29
CA GLU A 462 -7.24 -3.78 -24.91
C GLU A 462 -8.57 -3.92 -25.68
N PRO A 463 -8.59 -4.63 -26.81
CA PRO A 463 -9.84 -4.94 -27.45
C PRO A 463 -10.70 -5.85 -26.53
N LEU A 464 -11.97 -5.51 -26.39
CA LEU A 464 -12.93 -6.44 -25.80
C LEU A 464 -13.11 -7.60 -26.76
N VAL A 465 -12.99 -8.83 -26.26
CA VAL A 465 -13.31 -10.02 -27.07
C VAL A 465 -14.80 -9.97 -27.33
N ALA A 466 -15.18 -9.79 -28.62
CA ALA A 466 -16.58 -9.86 -29.01
C ALA A 466 -17.11 -11.25 -28.61
N ALA A 467 -18.29 -11.30 -28.00
CA ALA A 467 -18.98 -12.56 -27.79
C ALA A 467 -19.05 -13.27 -29.15
N ALA A 468 -18.37 -14.42 -29.27
CA ALA A 468 -18.60 -15.29 -30.41
C ALA A 468 -20.09 -15.57 -30.45
N GLY A 469 -20.75 -15.09 -31.49
CA GLY A 469 -22.21 -15.18 -31.60
C GLY A 469 -22.63 -16.63 -31.38
N VAL A 470 -23.50 -16.81 -30.37
CA VAL A 470 -24.26 -18.05 -30.12
C VAL A 470 -25.54 -17.93 -30.90
#